data_5da2c4f59634bd640c6443b976c550b2
#
_entry.id   5da2c4f59634bd640c6443b976c550b2
#
_cell.length_a   1.000
_cell.length_b   1.000
_cell.length_c   1.000
_cell.angle_alpha   90.00
_cell.angle_beta   90.00
_cell.angle_gamma   90.00
#
_symmetry.space_group_name_H-M   'P 1'
#
loop_
_entity.id
_entity.type
_entity.pdbx_description
1 polymer ?
#
loop_
_entity_poly.entity_id
_entity_poly.type
_entity_poly.pdbx_seq_one_letter_code
_entity_poly.pdbx_strand_id
1 'polypeptide(L)'
;MLSFSNFGSTRAQRSERIEEAVIMARTLDPTLMIDGPMQSDTALNPAVQDEYPFMKLVGPANVLVLPNLASANIAYKLLEELGDAEMTGPILEGMAHPVQLVARQDGVRHIVNMATICTADAIRKDNYWETLIDDETTSS
;
A
#
# COMPACT_ATOMS: atom_id res chain seq x y z
N MET A 1 1.69 7.30 -5.41
CA MET A 1 2.75 6.36 -5.88
C MET A 1 4.07 7.09 -5.97
N LEU A 2 5.12 6.54 -5.35
CA LEU A 2 6.41 7.22 -5.21
C LEU A 2 7.31 7.08 -6.43
N SER A 3 8.10 8.12 -6.67
CA SER A 3 9.12 8.20 -7.71
C SER A 3 10.28 9.09 -7.24
N PHE A 4 11.34 9.16 -8.04
CA PHE A 4 12.46 10.08 -7.82
C PHE A 4 12.15 11.52 -8.27
N SER A 5 11.04 11.76 -8.96
CA SER A 5 10.62 13.07 -9.48
C SER A 5 9.12 13.27 -9.32
N ASN A 6 8.69 14.54 -9.27
CA ASN A 6 7.30 14.93 -9.15
C ASN A 6 6.65 15.09 -10.52
N PHE A 7 5.50 14.42 -10.73
CA PHE A 7 4.57 14.60 -11.84
C PHE A 7 5.25 14.67 -13.23
N GLY A 8 6.25 13.82 -13.45
CA GLY A 8 6.95 13.75 -14.74
C GLY A 8 7.89 14.93 -15.04
N SER A 9 8.31 15.71 -14.03
CA SER A 9 9.30 16.78 -14.18
C SER A 9 10.62 16.30 -14.80
N THR A 10 10.92 15.01 -14.64
CA THR A 10 12.03 14.33 -15.31
C THR A 10 11.48 13.11 -16.03
N ARG A 11 11.55 13.13 -17.37
CA ARG A 11 11.14 12.00 -18.20
C ARG A 11 12.13 10.86 -18.05
N ALA A 12 11.67 9.75 -17.50
CA ALA A 12 12.40 8.49 -17.47
C ALA A 12 11.39 7.34 -17.54
N GLN A 13 11.74 6.28 -18.24
CA GLN A 13 10.88 5.10 -18.43
C GLN A 13 10.27 4.56 -17.13
N ARG A 14 10.95 4.70 -15.99
CA ARG A 14 10.45 4.28 -14.67
C ARG A 14 9.35 5.20 -14.15
N SER A 15 9.43 6.50 -14.42
CA SER A 15 8.40 7.47 -14.04
C SER A 15 7.12 7.29 -14.86
N GLU A 16 7.26 7.00 -16.15
CA GLU A 16 6.16 6.73 -17.06
C GLU A 16 5.34 5.51 -16.63
N ARG A 17 5.99 4.42 -16.21
CA ARG A 17 5.30 3.24 -15.67
C ARG A 17 4.48 3.52 -14.41
N ILE A 18 4.95 4.42 -13.57
CA ILE A 18 4.23 4.80 -12.35
C ILE A 18 3.02 5.66 -12.71
N GLU A 19 3.16 6.55 -13.67
CA GLU A 19 2.05 7.35 -14.21
C GLU A 19 0.97 6.47 -14.82
N GLU A 20 1.35 5.50 -15.67
CA GLU A 20 0.45 4.49 -16.23
C GLU A 20 -0.27 3.70 -15.13
N ALA A 21 0.44 3.30 -14.07
CA ALA A 21 -0.15 2.57 -12.95
C ALA A 21 -1.16 3.42 -12.16
N VAL A 22 -0.92 4.72 -11.98
CA VAL A 22 -1.88 5.65 -11.37
C VAL A 22 -3.15 5.76 -12.22
N ILE A 23 -2.99 5.90 -13.54
CA ILE A 23 -4.12 5.98 -14.48
C ILE A 23 -4.94 4.68 -14.44
N MET A 24 -4.27 3.53 -14.46
CA MET A 24 -4.92 2.22 -14.38
C MET A 24 -5.68 2.03 -13.07
N ALA A 25 -5.08 2.37 -11.94
CA ALA A 25 -5.72 2.26 -10.62
C ALA A 25 -6.97 3.14 -10.53
N ARG A 26 -6.93 4.37 -11.06
CA ARG A 26 -8.11 5.26 -11.13
C ARG A 26 -9.19 4.75 -12.07
N THR A 27 -8.81 4.00 -13.10
CA THR A 27 -9.77 3.39 -14.03
C THR A 27 -10.48 2.21 -13.38
N LEU A 28 -9.75 1.42 -12.58
CA LEU A 28 -10.31 0.27 -11.86
C LEU A 28 -11.20 0.70 -10.70
N ASP A 29 -10.79 1.72 -9.97
CA ASP A 29 -11.57 2.30 -8.88
C ASP A 29 -11.50 3.83 -8.93
N PRO A 30 -12.51 4.49 -9.51
CA PRO A 30 -12.57 5.96 -9.59
C PRO A 30 -12.70 6.65 -8.22
N THR A 31 -13.08 5.93 -7.18
CA THR A 31 -13.21 6.47 -5.82
C THR A 31 -11.88 6.47 -5.05
N LEU A 32 -10.90 5.73 -5.53
CA LEU A 32 -9.59 5.63 -4.91
C LEU A 32 -8.83 6.96 -5.00
N MET A 33 -8.51 7.53 -3.83
CA MET A 33 -7.66 8.71 -3.75
C MET A 33 -6.19 8.32 -3.94
N ILE A 34 -5.76 8.24 -5.19
CA ILE A 34 -4.39 7.89 -5.57
C ILE A 34 -3.79 8.96 -6.46
N ASP A 35 -2.50 9.25 -6.29
CA ASP A 35 -1.78 10.22 -7.10
C ASP A 35 -0.30 9.86 -7.27
N GLY A 36 0.39 10.57 -8.17
CA GLY A 36 1.79 10.38 -8.53
C GLY A 36 2.01 10.31 -10.03
N PRO A 37 3.26 10.15 -10.47
CA PRO A 37 4.47 9.91 -9.67
C PRO A 37 4.87 11.13 -8.85
N MET A 38 5.34 10.94 -7.61
CA MET A 38 5.81 12.02 -6.75
C MET A 38 6.90 11.56 -5.78
N GLN A 39 7.69 12.51 -5.27
CA GLN A 39 8.68 12.25 -4.23
C GLN A 39 8.00 12.04 -2.87
N SER A 40 8.72 11.45 -1.92
CA SER A 40 8.16 11.11 -0.62
C SER A 40 7.82 12.33 0.24
N ASP A 41 8.59 13.39 0.14
CA ASP A 41 8.30 14.67 0.79
C ASP A 41 7.02 15.31 0.23
N THR A 42 6.84 15.29 -1.08
CA THR A 42 5.59 15.74 -1.73
C THR A 42 4.39 14.91 -1.29
N ALA A 43 4.56 13.59 -1.11
CA ALA A 43 3.49 12.72 -0.66
C ALA A 43 3.09 12.95 0.83
N LEU A 44 4.03 13.40 1.68
CA LEU A 44 3.87 13.41 3.12
C LEU A 44 3.79 14.80 3.75
N ASN A 45 4.32 15.83 3.09
CA ASN A 45 4.41 17.18 3.65
C ASN A 45 3.39 18.13 3.00
N PRO A 46 2.37 18.61 3.74
CA PRO A 46 1.38 19.52 3.21
C PRO A 46 1.97 20.82 2.63
N ALA A 47 3.02 21.37 3.24
CA ALA A 47 3.65 22.58 2.74
C ALA A 47 4.30 22.40 1.36
N VAL A 48 4.78 21.18 1.05
CA VAL A 48 5.27 20.84 -0.30
C VAL A 48 4.09 20.57 -1.25
N GLN A 49 3.00 20.00 -0.75
CA GLN A 49 1.79 19.76 -1.55
C GLN A 49 1.16 21.07 -2.07
N ASP A 50 1.23 22.14 -1.31
CA ASP A 50 0.71 23.46 -1.68
C ASP A 50 1.39 24.04 -2.96
N GLU A 51 2.59 23.55 -3.32
CA GLU A 51 3.27 23.91 -4.56
C GLU A 51 2.64 23.23 -5.81
N TYR A 52 1.77 22.23 -5.60
CA TYR A 52 1.15 21.41 -6.67
C TYR A 52 -0.39 21.50 -6.63
N PRO A 53 -1.00 22.65 -7.00
CA PRO A 53 -2.45 22.85 -6.87
C PRO A 53 -3.31 21.91 -7.72
N PHE A 54 -2.71 21.20 -8.68
CA PHE A 54 -3.36 20.18 -9.51
C PHE A 54 -3.36 18.77 -8.88
N MET A 55 -2.67 18.61 -7.75
CA MET A 55 -2.57 17.35 -7.03
C MET A 55 -3.94 16.89 -6.54
N LYS A 56 -4.21 15.59 -6.59
CA LYS A 56 -5.51 15.02 -6.20
C LYS A 56 -5.54 14.50 -4.77
N LEU A 57 -4.39 14.33 -4.12
CA LEU A 57 -4.36 13.99 -2.71
C LEU A 57 -4.85 15.19 -1.87
N VAL A 58 -5.63 14.87 -0.85
CA VAL A 58 -6.07 15.82 0.17
C VAL A 58 -5.31 15.51 1.46
N GLY A 59 -4.25 16.27 1.71
CA GLY A 59 -3.36 16.07 2.86
C GLY A 59 -2.34 14.92 2.67
N PRO A 60 -1.59 14.59 3.73
CA PRO A 60 -0.53 13.59 3.66
C PRO A 60 -1.05 12.20 3.25
N ALA A 61 -0.30 11.51 2.38
CA ALA A 61 -0.62 10.15 2.00
C ALA A 61 -0.49 9.20 3.21
N ASN A 62 -1.47 8.32 3.39
CA ASN A 62 -1.45 7.27 4.40
C ASN A 62 -1.00 5.90 3.85
N VAL A 63 -0.85 5.79 2.53
CA VAL A 63 -0.28 4.62 1.84
C VAL A 63 0.77 5.07 0.85
N LEU A 64 1.96 4.52 0.93
CA LEU A 64 3.08 4.80 0.04
C LEU A 64 3.39 3.56 -0.81
N VAL A 65 3.17 3.67 -2.13
CA VAL A 65 3.53 2.61 -3.07
C VAL A 65 4.89 2.94 -3.68
N LEU A 66 5.88 2.12 -3.39
CA LEU A 66 7.24 2.30 -3.86
C LEU A 66 7.43 1.68 -5.26
N PRO A 67 8.37 2.20 -6.06
CA PRO A 67 8.49 1.84 -7.48
C PRO A 67 9.00 0.41 -7.74
N ASN A 68 9.61 -0.22 -6.76
CA ASN A 68 10.11 -1.59 -6.84
C ASN A 68 10.45 -2.15 -5.46
N LEU A 69 10.66 -3.48 -5.40
CA LEU A 69 10.98 -4.20 -4.17
C LEU A 69 12.29 -3.71 -3.51
N ALA A 70 13.31 -3.36 -4.28
CA ALA A 70 14.59 -2.91 -3.71
C ALA A 70 14.43 -1.60 -2.94
N SER A 71 13.75 -0.60 -3.54
CA SER A 71 13.46 0.67 -2.85
C SER A 71 12.54 0.48 -1.65
N ALA A 72 11.55 -0.39 -1.75
CA ALA A 72 10.66 -0.71 -0.63
C ALA A 72 11.43 -1.34 0.53
N ASN A 73 12.27 -2.33 0.25
CA ASN A 73 13.06 -3.03 1.26
C ASN A 73 14.06 -2.09 1.97
N ILE A 74 14.74 -1.23 1.22
CA ILE A 74 15.65 -0.24 1.81
C ILE A 74 14.88 0.77 2.66
N ALA A 75 13.77 1.31 2.16
CA ALA A 75 13.00 2.33 2.85
C ALA A 75 12.44 1.83 4.17
N TYR A 76 11.79 0.66 4.20
CA TYR A 76 11.22 0.16 5.46
C TYR A 76 12.30 -0.18 6.49
N LYS A 77 13.45 -0.74 6.07
CA LYS A 77 14.57 -1.00 6.97
C LYS A 77 15.19 0.27 7.55
N LEU A 78 15.30 1.33 6.76
CA LEU A 78 15.74 2.63 7.26
C LEU A 78 14.76 3.24 8.25
N LEU A 79 13.45 3.11 8.00
CA LEU A 79 12.42 3.59 8.93
C LEU A 79 12.43 2.81 10.25
N GLU A 80 12.65 1.50 10.21
CA GLU A 80 12.79 0.65 11.39
C GLU A 80 14.00 1.09 12.23
N GLU A 81 15.19 1.21 11.62
CA GLU A 81 16.44 1.47 12.32
C GLU A 81 16.63 2.95 12.76
N LEU A 82 16.18 3.90 11.95
CA LEU A 82 16.40 5.33 12.19
C LEU A 82 15.17 6.06 12.70
N GLY A 83 13.98 5.55 12.42
CA GLY A 83 12.72 6.17 12.76
C GLY A 83 12.02 5.60 13.98
N ASP A 84 12.62 4.61 14.63
CA ASP A 84 12.00 3.85 15.75
C ASP A 84 10.58 3.35 15.40
N ALA A 85 10.39 3.00 14.12
CA ALA A 85 9.11 2.55 13.61
C ALA A 85 8.89 1.07 13.94
N GLU A 86 7.74 0.74 14.51
CA GLU A 86 7.35 -0.64 14.70
C GLU A 86 6.89 -1.24 13.37
N MET A 87 7.60 -2.27 12.91
CA MET A 87 7.28 -2.96 11.67
C MET A 87 6.36 -4.15 11.90
N THR A 88 5.32 -4.25 11.08
CA THR A 88 4.44 -5.42 11.01
C THR A 88 4.36 -5.87 9.57
N GLY A 89 4.84 -7.06 9.28
CA GLY A 89 4.92 -7.59 7.91
C GLY A 89 6.24 -8.31 7.63
N PRO A 90 6.43 -8.82 6.39
CA PRO A 90 5.59 -8.62 5.20
C PRO A 90 4.23 -9.34 5.29
N ILE A 91 3.17 -8.68 4.83
CA ILE A 91 1.82 -9.24 4.80
C ILE A 91 1.59 -9.86 3.42
N LEU A 92 1.19 -11.13 3.38
CA LEU A 92 0.83 -11.83 2.15
C LEU A 92 -0.63 -11.58 1.80
N GLU A 93 -0.85 -11.09 0.57
CA GLU A 93 -2.18 -10.88 0.01
C GLU A 93 -2.43 -11.79 -1.20
N GLY A 94 -3.69 -12.04 -1.54
CA GLY A 94 -4.08 -12.83 -2.71
C GLY A 94 -3.99 -14.36 -2.54
N MET A 95 -3.75 -14.84 -1.34
CA MET A 95 -3.76 -16.28 -1.04
C MET A 95 -5.18 -16.81 -0.89
N ALA A 96 -5.43 -18.06 -1.30
CA ALA A 96 -6.74 -18.70 -1.13
C ALA A 96 -7.17 -18.83 0.34
N HIS A 97 -6.21 -19.07 1.21
CA HIS A 97 -6.40 -19.06 2.67
C HIS A 97 -5.44 -18.08 3.31
N PRO A 98 -5.78 -17.52 4.49
CA PRO A 98 -4.89 -16.63 5.23
C PRO A 98 -3.59 -17.34 5.58
N VAL A 99 -2.48 -16.77 5.14
CA VAL A 99 -1.13 -17.25 5.41
C VAL A 99 -0.24 -16.05 5.64
N GLN A 100 0.52 -16.06 6.74
CA GLN A 100 1.50 -15.02 7.01
C GLN A 100 2.88 -15.61 7.29
N LEU A 101 3.92 -14.82 7.04
CA LEU A 101 5.30 -15.21 7.23
C LEU A 101 5.87 -14.58 8.49
N VAL A 102 6.62 -15.38 9.25
CA VAL A 102 7.45 -14.91 10.35
C VAL A 102 8.88 -15.41 10.16
N ALA A 103 9.85 -14.59 10.47
CA ALA A 103 11.25 -14.94 10.39
C ALA A 103 11.71 -15.57 11.71
N ARG A 104 12.79 -16.37 11.65
CA ARG A 104 13.32 -17.08 12.82
C ARG A 104 13.78 -16.14 13.95
N GLN A 105 14.20 -14.93 13.58
CA GLN A 105 14.70 -13.90 14.51
C GLN A 105 13.60 -12.96 15.02
N ASP A 106 12.36 -13.12 14.58
CA ASP A 106 11.29 -12.23 14.99
C ASP A 106 10.96 -12.39 16.48
N GLY A 107 10.74 -11.27 17.13
CA GLY A 107 10.32 -11.24 18.53
C GLY A 107 8.86 -11.68 18.71
N VAL A 108 8.51 -12.03 19.94
CA VAL A 108 7.15 -12.51 20.33
C VAL A 108 6.07 -11.53 19.88
N ARG A 109 6.29 -10.22 20.03
CA ARG A 109 5.33 -9.18 19.64
C ARG A 109 5.02 -9.23 18.13
N HIS A 110 6.05 -9.38 17.29
CA HIS A 110 5.86 -9.51 15.85
C HIS A 110 5.04 -10.76 15.50
N ILE A 111 5.37 -11.90 16.11
CA ILE A 111 4.63 -13.16 15.91
C ILE A 111 3.14 -13.01 16.30
N VAL A 112 2.86 -12.36 17.42
CA VAL A 112 1.48 -12.10 17.87
C VAL A 112 0.75 -11.17 16.90
N ASN A 113 1.39 -10.10 16.44
CA ASN A 113 0.82 -9.18 15.46
C ASN A 113 0.48 -9.91 14.13
N MET A 114 1.39 -10.74 13.64
CA MET A 114 1.17 -11.51 12.41
C MET A 114 0.05 -12.56 12.56
N ALA A 115 -0.04 -13.23 13.71
CA ALA A 115 -1.14 -14.15 14.01
C ALA A 115 -2.48 -13.42 14.10
N THR A 116 -2.52 -12.22 14.68
CA THR A 116 -3.72 -11.39 14.76
C THR A 116 -4.20 -10.96 13.38
N ILE A 117 -3.29 -10.51 12.51
CA ILE A 117 -3.61 -10.14 11.13
C ILE A 117 -4.14 -11.36 10.35
N CYS A 118 -3.48 -12.51 10.49
CA CYS A 118 -3.91 -13.75 9.84
C CYS A 118 -5.33 -14.16 10.27
N THR A 119 -5.64 -14.03 11.55
CA THR A 119 -6.98 -14.32 12.09
C THR A 119 -8.03 -13.32 11.60
N ALA A 120 -7.69 -12.02 11.58
CA ALA A 120 -8.60 -11.00 11.06
C ALA A 120 -8.90 -11.19 9.56
N ASP A 121 -7.89 -11.61 8.77
CA ASP A 121 -8.07 -11.92 7.36
C ASP A 121 -8.94 -13.18 7.16
N ALA A 122 -8.82 -14.20 8.02
CA ALA A 122 -9.67 -15.38 8.01
C ALA A 122 -11.14 -15.01 8.23
N ILE A 123 -11.43 -14.24 9.28
CA ILE A 123 -12.79 -13.78 9.61
C ILE A 123 -13.39 -12.95 8.45
N ARG A 124 -12.58 -12.05 7.86
CA ARG A 124 -13.02 -11.24 6.72
C ARG A 124 -13.38 -12.09 5.50
N LYS A 125 -12.61 -13.12 5.21
CA LYS A 125 -12.86 -14.03 4.09
C LYS A 125 -14.06 -14.93 4.33
N ASP A 126 -14.24 -15.45 5.53
CA ASP A 126 -15.42 -16.25 5.87
C ASP A 126 -16.71 -15.43 5.69
N ASN A 127 -16.77 -14.21 6.21
CA ASN A 127 -17.90 -13.31 6.02
C ASN A 127 -18.16 -12.98 4.53
N TYR A 128 -17.12 -12.82 3.73
CA TYR A 128 -17.26 -12.58 2.29
C TYR A 128 -17.89 -13.77 1.55
N TRP A 129 -17.48 -14.98 1.87
CA TRP A 129 -18.05 -16.19 1.26
C TRP A 129 -19.51 -16.42 1.68
N GLU A 130 -19.86 -16.18 2.95
CA GLU A 130 -21.24 -16.23 3.42
C GLU A 130 -22.14 -15.26 2.66
N THR A 131 -21.70 -14.02 2.43
CA THR A 131 -22.45 -13.00 1.68
C THR A 131 -22.70 -13.43 0.22
N LEU A 132 -21.71 -14.02 -0.45
CA LEU A 132 -21.85 -14.50 -1.83
C LEU A 132 -22.85 -15.66 -1.96
N ILE A 133 -22.88 -16.56 -0.99
CA ILE A 133 -23.79 -17.72 -0.97
C ILE A 133 -25.24 -17.23 -0.79
N ASP A 134 -25.46 -16.26 0.07
CA ASP A 134 -26.79 -15.68 0.32
C ASP A 134 -27.34 -14.95 -0.91
N ASP A 135 -26.51 -14.23 -1.67
CA ASP A 135 -26.91 -13.56 -2.91
C ASP A 135 -27.31 -14.55 -4.02
N GLU A 136 -26.63 -15.70 -4.13
CA GLU A 136 -26.98 -16.73 -5.12
C GLU A 136 -28.29 -17.44 -4.76
N THR A 137 -28.60 -17.61 -3.47
CA THR A 137 -29.83 -18.27 -3.00
C THR A 137 -31.08 -17.39 -3.09
N THR A 138 -30.91 -16.05 -3.10
CA THR A 138 -32.02 -15.09 -3.24
C THR A 138 -32.37 -14.76 -4.69
N SER A 139 -31.56 -15.20 -5.66
CA SER A 139 -31.76 -14.96 -7.11
C SER A 139 -32.45 -16.13 -7.84
N SER A 140 -32.90 -17.15 -7.11
CA SER A 140 -33.65 -18.32 -7.63
C SER A 140 -35.10 -18.24 -7.23
#